data_33b981d29451ce60a5b068cdf1c81be3
#
_entry.id   33b981d29451ce60a5b068cdf1c81be3
#
_cell.length_a   1.000
_cell.length_b   1.000
_cell.length_c   1.000
_cell.angle_alpha   90.00
_cell.angle_beta   90.00
_cell.angle_gamma   90.00
#
_symmetry.space_group_name_H-M   'P 1'
#
loop_
_entity.id
_entity.type
_entity.pdbx_description
1 polymer ?
#
loop_
_entity_poly.entity_id
_entity_poly.type
_entity_poly.pdbx_seq_one_letter_code
_entity_poly.pdbx_strand_id
1 'polypeptide(L)'
;MHHRRLTPLLAAAAALTLGLALDLPAPAAGAPSPKGARPDAVGTVPAGVTAPFAKPGPFPVGVTTLDLGDRKIEVWYPADPKATNGKQPDTYFLRDRLPPAIAALLPADINPPKETTAFRDVAGSKRGPFPLVTFSHGAAGYREQSTFLTTHLASWGFVVASPEFLEFGLTGALGQRPAAPRTNVEVLQSTVERVREASASRPGVLSGLARKGKIGAVGHSAGARASIELAAADPSVATYVALAGDVGAFSAGETTASTLPAVVAPDIPSMFIAGREDGIADLARIKEYYASAPTPKRLVVITGSGHLNAFSDICTIGEGGGGVVAIAQQAGLPVPSQVARLGTDGCRAPALPSGAVQPVVKHYTVAQLRFALGFDKAPVGLAPRSAKQFGDVDVAYSVSTGRG
;
A
#
# COMPACT_ATOMS: atom_id res chain seq x y z
N MET A 1 -24.50 59.93 29.01
CA MET A 1 -23.58 60.74 29.80
C MET A 1 -22.27 59.99 29.97
N HIS A 2 -21.18 60.66 29.65
CA HIS A 2 -19.76 60.38 29.81
C HIS A 2 -19.07 59.52 28.74
N HIS A 3 -18.60 60.27 27.72
CA HIS A 3 -17.46 59.94 26.88
C HIS A 3 -16.16 59.85 27.69
N ARG A 4 -15.29 58.90 27.39
CA ARG A 4 -13.83 59.10 27.47
C ARG A 4 -13.13 58.53 26.25
N ARG A 5 -12.58 59.46 25.50
CA ARG A 5 -11.59 59.25 24.45
C ARG A 5 -10.22 58.99 25.08
N LEU A 6 -9.39 58.14 24.51
CA LEU A 6 -7.95 58.15 24.77
C LEU A 6 -7.24 57.96 23.43
N THR A 7 -6.36 58.90 23.17
CA THR A 7 -5.52 59.20 22.03
C THR A 7 -4.28 58.28 21.94
N PRO A 8 -3.63 58.17 20.78
CA PRO A 8 -2.49 57.27 20.55
C PRO A 8 -1.17 57.92 20.89
N LEU A 9 -0.22 57.14 21.42
CA LEU A 9 1.19 57.52 21.57
C LEU A 9 2.01 56.79 20.46
N LEU A 10 2.58 57.62 19.59
CA LEU A 10 3.73 57.28 18.74
C LEU A 10 4.98 57.19 19.64
N ALA A 11 5.75 56.12 19.49
CA ALA A 11 7.14 56.09 19.93
C ALA A 11 8.02 55.54 18.77
N ALA A 12 8.91 56.42 18.37
CA ALA A 12 9.98 56.16 17.39
C ALA A 12 11.07 55.28 18.07
N ALA A 13 11.56 54.27 17.37
CA ALA A 13 12.78 53.59 17.77
C ALA A 13 13.79 53.65 16.61
N ALA A 14 14.94 54.16 16.95
CA ALA A 14 16.07 54.39 16.07
C ALA A 14 16.76 53.06 15.68
N ALA A 15 17.19 52.98 14.44
CA ALA A 15 18.04 51.92 13.87
C ALA A 15 19.46 52.01 14.45
N LEU A 16 19.94 50.92 15.07
CA LEU A 16 21.36 50.69 15.31
C LEU A 16 21.78 49.48 14.45
N THR A 17 22.48 49.76 13.35
CA THR A 17 23.16 48.75 12.55
C THR A 17 24.47 48.38 13.22
N LEU A 18 24.54 47.17 13.80
CA LEU A 18 25.82 46.56 14.19
C LEU A 18 26.08 45.42 13.19
N GLY A 19 27.04 45.61 12.33
CA GLY A 19 27.54 44.56 11.42
C GLY A 19 28.33 43.51 12.26
N LEU A 20 27.78 42.29 12.37
CA LEU A 20 28.55 41.12 12.72
C LEU A 20 28.72 40.29 11.44
N ALA A 21 29.94 40.27 10.94
CA ALA A 21 30.35 39.26 9.96
C ALA A 21 30.36 37.91 10.64
N LEU A 22 29.41 37.05 10.31
CA LEU A 22 29.43 35.64 10.66
C LEU A 22 30.23 34.89 9.60
N ASP A 23 31.44 34.47 9.96
CA ASP A 23 32.22 33.46 9.23
C ASP A 23 31.37 32.16 9.17
N LEU A 24 30.80 31.85 8.02
CA LEU A 24 30.21 30.57 7.74
C LEU A 24 31.37 29.58 7.51
N PRO A 25 31.43 28.47 8.27
CA PRO A 25 32.39 27.42 7.96
C PRO A 25 32.08 26.81 6.58
N ALA A 26 33.12 26.59 5.81
CA ALA A 26 33.07 25.90 4.52
C ALA A 26 32.35 24.52 4.68
N PRO A 27 31.59 24.07 3.67
CA PRO A 27 30.94 22.77 3.75
C PRO A 27 31.99 21.68 3.95
N ALA A 28 31.86 20.94 5.05
CA ALA A 28 32.68 19.78 5.35
C ALA A 28 32.58 18.80 4.20
N ALA A 29 33.73 18.35 3.71
CA ALA A 29 33.86 17.31 2.70
C ALA A 29 33.01 16.10 3.13
N GLY A 30 32.19 15.62 2.19
CA GLY A 30 31.12 14.65 2.42
C GLY A 30 31.57 13.46 3.26
N ALA A 31 30.80 13.21 4.32
CA ALA A 31 30.86 11.94 5.04
C ALA A 31 30.61 10.79 4.05
N PRO A 32 31.36 9.68 4.14
CA PRO A 32 31.16 8.55 3.26
C PRO A 32 29.72 8.05 3.41
N SER A 33 29.01 7.97 2.28
CA SER A 33 27.67 7.35 2.24
C SER A 33 27.71 6.00 2.94
N PRO A 34 26.74 5.67 3.81
CA PRO A 34 26.69 4.35 4.42
C PRO A 34 26.67 3.32 3.29
N LYS A 35 27.53 2.32 3.37
CA LYS A 35 27.59 1.20 2.42
C LYS A 35 26.22 0.53 2.38
N GLY A 36 25.35 1.01 1.47
CA GLY A 36 24.06 0.41 1.17
C GLY A 36 24.25 -0.98 0.61
N ALA A 37 23.28 -1.86 0.84
CA ALA A 37 23.24 -3.18 0.23
C ALA A 37 23.56 -3.07 -1.26
N ARG A 38 24.47 -3.95 -1.73
CA ARG A 38 24.86 -3.96 -3.14
C ARG A 38 23.63 -4.18 -4.01
N PRO A 39 23.49 -3.47 -5.15
CA PRO A 39 22.43 -3.70 -6.13
C PRO A 39 22.28 -5.16 -6.56
N ASP A 40 23.36 -5.94 -6.46
CA ASP A 40 23.44 -7.37 -6.82
C ASP A 40 22.55 -8.27 -5.90
N ALA A 41 22.06 -7.75 -4.79
CA ALA A 41 21.17 -8.49 -3.88
C ALA A 41 19.77 -8.68 -4.42
N VAL A 42 19.34 -7.83 -5.37
CA VAL A 42 17.96 -7.84 -5.91
C VAL A 42 18.04 -8.12 -7.40
N GLY A 43 17.68 -9.33 -7.80
CA GLY A 43 17.82 -9.92 -9.13
C GLY A 43 17.91 -8.93 -10.31
N THR A 44 18.93 -9.11 -11.14
CA THR A 44 19.08 -8.36 -12.40
C THR A 44 17.95 -8.76 -13.35
N VAL A 45 17.32 -7.76 -13.98
CA VAL A 45 16.32 -8.00 -15.01
C VAL A 45 17.04 -8.34 -16.33
N PRO A 46 16.71 -9.45 -17.00
CA PRO A 46 17.29 -9.77 -18.31
C PRO A 46 17.00 -8.67 -19.32
N ALA A 47 17.97 -8.35 -20.17
CA ALA A 47 17.79 -7.41 -21.27
C ALA A 47 16.69 -7.89 -22.22
N GLY A 48 15.85 -6.95 -22.70
CA GLY A 48 14.79 -7.26 -23.68
C GLY A 48 13.44 -7.65 -23.08
N VAL A 49 13.32 -7.94 -21.76
CA VAL A 49 12.03 -8.21 -21.12
C VAL A 49 11.31 -6.91 -20.82
N THR A 50 10.10 -6.72 -21.36
CA THR A 50 9.36 -5.44 -21.26
C THR A 50 8.42 -5.36 -20.05
N ALA A 51 7.94 -6.51 -19.53
CA ALA A 51 7.18 -6.62 -18.28
C ALA A 51 7.88 -7.59 -17.29
N PRO A 52 9.13 -7.30 -16.87
CA PRO A 52 9.94 -8.26 -16.12
C PRO A 52 9.38 -8.59 -14.74
N PHE A 53 8.63 -7.67 -14.15
CA PHE A 53 8.11 -7.79 -12.78
C PHE A 53 6.70 -8.38 -12.71
N ALA A 54 6.14 -8.89 -13.80
CA ALA A 54 4.85 -9.57 -13.80
C ALA A 54 4.91 -10.97 -13.14
N LYS A 55 6.10 -11.59 -13.16
CA LYS A 55 6.38 -12.89 -12.55
C LYS A 55 7.01 -12.71 -11.15
N PRO A 56 6.92 -13.73 -10.26
CA PRO A 56 7.59 -13.69 -8.97
C PRO A 56 9.08 -13.38 -9.07
N GLY A 57 9.60 -12.69 -8.05
CA GLY A 57 11.02 -12.37 -7.92
C GLY A 57 11.87 -13.57 -7.44
N PRO A 58 13.17 -13.35 -7.22
CA PRO A 58 14.12 -14.44 -6.93
C PRO A 58 14.09 -14.92 -5.47
N PHE A 59 13.30 -14.32 -4.58
CA PHE A 59 13.25 -14.71 -3.19
C PHE A 59 12.02 -15.55 -2.87
N PRO A 60 12.15 -16.68 -2.14
CA PRO A 60 11.03 -17.22 -1.40
C PRO A 60 10.58 -16.19 -0.34
N VAL A 61 9.34 -16.28 0.09
CA VAL A 61 8.71 -15.27 0.94
C VAL A 61 8.41 -15.84 2.32
N GLY A 62 8.88 -15.15 3.37
CA GLY A 62 8.45 -15.37 4.73
C GLY A 62 7.29 -14.43 5.09
N VAL A 63 6.47 -14.83 6.04
CA VAL A 63 5.43 -14.00 6.63
C VAL A 63 5.43 -14.14 8.15
N THR A 64 5.20 -13.04 8.86
CA THR A 64 5.04 -13.04 10.32
C THR A 64 4.07 -11.97 10.75
N THR A 65 3.44 -12.16 11.93
CA THR A 65 2.52 -11.18 12.49
C THR A 65 3.20 -10.43 13.64
N LEU A 66 3.18 -9.11 13.60
CA LEU A 66 3.60 -8.25 14.71
C LEU A 66 2.40 -7.71 15.46
N ASP A 67 2.59 -7.46 16.76
CA ASP A 67 1.61 -6.81 17.61
C ASP A 67 1.93 -5.30 17.72
N LEU A 68 0.93 -4.46 17.52
CA LEU A 68 0.99 -3.02 17.73
C LEU A 68 0.24 -2.57 18.99
N GLY A 69 -0.19 -3.54 19.82
CA GLY A 69 -0.98 -3.33 21.03
C GLY A 69 -2.48 -3.42 20.75
N ASP A 70 -3.03 -2.44 20.06
CA ASP A 70 -4.46 -2.37 19.71
C ASP A 70 -4.81 -3.18 18.43
N ARG A 71 -3.84 -3.43 17.57
CA ARG A 71 -4.02 -4.08 16.27
C ARG A 71 -2.82 -4.93 15.85
N LYS A 72 -2.99 -5.74 14.83
CA LYS A 72 -1.92 -6.57 14.25
C LYS A 72 -1.38 -5.96 12.95
N ILE A 73 -0.13 -6.30 12.66
CA ILE A 73 0.53 -6.00 11.39
C ILE A 73 0.95 -7.32 10.78
N GLU A 74 0.58 -7.59 9.55
CA GLU A 74 1.15 -8.70 8.79
C GLU A 74 2.37 -8.22 8.02
N VAL A 75 3.48 -8.96 8.10
CA VAL A 75 4.76 -8.56 7.50
C VAL A 75 5.28 -9.68 6.62
N TRP A 76 5.40 -9.40 5.32
CA TRP A 76 6.03 -10.28 4.32
C TRP A 76 7.45 -9.83 4.06
N TYR A 77 8.37 -10.77 3.92
CA TYR A 77 9.79 -10.48 3.77
C TYR A 77 10.49 -11.53 2.92
N PRO A 78 11.62 -11.18 2.26
CA PRO A 78 12.48 -12.16 1.60
C PRO A 78 12.99 -13.19 2.62
N ALA A 79 12.70 -14.47 2.38
CA ALA A 79 13.11 -15.57 3.25
C ALA A 79 14.46 -16.18 2.83
N ASP A 80 15.11 -16.87 3.75
CA ASP A 80 16.24 -17.75 3.44
C ASP A 80 15.70 -18.98 2.68
N PRO A 81 16.18 -19.27 1.47
CA PRO A 81 15.72 -20.43 0.71
C PRO A 81 15.82 -21.76 1.47
N LYS A 82 16.82 -21.90 2.34
CA LYS A 82 16.97 -23.12 3.15
C LYS A 82 15.91 -23.26 4.22
N ALA A 83 15.38 -22.13 4.71
CA ALA A 83 14.37 -22.12 5.75
C ALA A 83 12.98 -22.47 5.25
N THR A 84 12.74 -22.46 3.93
CA THR A 84 11.46 -22.82 3.30
C THR A 84 11.41 -24.28 2.85
N ASN A 85 12.53 -24.99 2.82
CA ASN A 85 12.58 -26.38 2.36
C ASN A 85 11.71 -27.29 3.24
N GLY A 86 10.80 -28.04 2.61
CA GLY A 86 9.90 -28.97 3.29
C GLY A 86 8.80 -28.31 4.13
N LYS A 87 8.66 -26.97 4.07
CA LYS A 87 7.57 -26.26 4.73
C LYS A 87 6.35 -26.17 3.85
N GLN A 88 5.17 -26.15 4.46
CA GLN A 88 3.93 -25.84 3.77
C GLN A 88 3.75 -24.32 3.67
N PRO A 89 3.23 -23.81 2.56
CA PRO A 89 2.83 -22.42 2.44
C PRO A 89 1.81 -22.03 3.51
N ASP A 90 1.85 -20.76 3.89
CA ASP A 90 0.92 -20.18 4.86
C ASP A 90 -0.50 -20.09 4.27
N THR A 91 -1.46 -20.34 5.12
CA THR A 91 -2.89 -20.26 4.79
C THR A 91 -3.58 -19.40 5.83
N TYR A 92 -4.40 -18.44 5.38
CA TYR A 92 -5.28 -17.73 6.29
C TYR A 92 -6.74 -18.03 6.02
N PHE A 93 -7.57 -17.79 7.02
CA PHE A 93 -9.01 -18.00 6.97
C PHE A 93 -9.72 -16.67 7.19
N LEU A 94 -10.68 -16.37 6.32
CA LEU A 94 -11.41 -15.11 6.41
C LEU A 94 -12.26 -15.02 7.69
N ARG A 95 -12.75 -16.16 8.19
CA ARG A 95 -13.49 -16.23 9.45
C ARG A 95 -12.70 -15.67 10.63
N ASP A 96 -11.36 -15.84 10.64
CA ASP A 96 -10.48 -15.35 11.71
C ASP A 96 -10.34 -13.81 11.69
N ARG A 97 -10.86 -13.17 10.66
CA ARG A 97 -10.88 -11.69 10.49
C ARG A 97 -12.24 -11.09 10.88
N LEU A 98 -13.22 -11.93 11.18
CA LEU A 98 -14.53 -11.49 11.63
C LEU A 98 -14.53 -11.25 13.15
N PRO A 99 -15.36 -10.29 13.63
CA PRO A 99 -15.66 -10.20 15.03
C PRO A 99 -16.14 -11.55 15.58
N PRO A 100 -15.73 -11.97 16.80
CA PRO A 100 -16.10 -13.27 17.36
C PRO A 100 -17.61 -13.55 17.36
N ALA A 101 -18.43 -12.54 17.66
CA ALA A 101 -19.88 -12.66 17.65
C ALA A 101 -20.44 -12.93 16.24
N ILE A 102 -19.83 -12.36 15.19
CA ILE A 102 -20.23 -12.60 13.80
C ILE A 102 -19.69 -13.97 13.33
N ALA A 103 -18.44 -14.29 13.67
CA ALA A 103 -17.85 -15.59 13.35
C ALA A 103 -18.66 -16.77 13.95
N ALA A 104 -19.25 -16.58 15.13
CA ALA A 104 -20.10 -17.57 15.78
C ALA A 104 -21.45 -17.81 15.06
N LEU A 105 -21.91 -16.89 14.25
CA LEU A 105 -23.13 -17.04 13.45
C LEU A 105 -22.91 -17.89 12.18
N LEU A 106 -21.65 -18.08 11.78
CA LEU A 106 -21.34 -18.87 10.59
C LEU A 106 -21.27 -20.35 10.94
N PRO A 107 -21.85 -21.24 10.12
CA PRO A 107 -21.64 -22.68 10.22
C PRO A 107 -20.13 -23.01 10.23
N ALA A 108 -19.75 -24.06 10.99
CA ALA A 108 -18.34 -24.40 11.22
C ALA A 108 -17.61 -24.80 9.91
N ASP A 109 -18.33 -25.39 8.98
CA ASP A 109 -17.86 -25.83 7.66
C ASP A 109 -17.72 -24.69 6.64
N ILE A 110 -18.29 -23.52 6.90
CA ILE A 110 -18.16 -22.35 6.06
C ILE A 110 -16.92 -21.53 6.49
N ASN A 111 -15.75 -21.97 6.10
CA ASN A 111 -14.48 -21.29 6.38
C ASN A 111 -13.47 -21.54 5.25
N PRO A 112 -13.68 -20.93 4.06
CA PRO A 112 -12.80 -21.17 2.93
C PRO A 112 -11.37 -20.71 3.24
N PRO A 113 -10.37 -21.58 3.01
CA PRO A 113 -8.96 -21.21 3.15
C PRO A 113 -8.53 -20.31 2.01
N LYS A 114 -7.57 -19.41 2.30
CA LYS A 114 -6.80 -18.72 1.30
C LYS A 114 -5.33 -19.12 1.44
N GLU A 115 -4.88 -19.99 0.56
CA GLU A 115 -3.47 -20.34 0.45
C GLU A 115 -2.68 -19.16 -0.12
N THR A 116 -1.48 -18.96 0.41
CA THR A 116 -0.54 -17.95 -0.05
C THR A 116 0.71 -18.61 -0.63
N THR A 117 1.67 -17.81 -1.07
CA THR A 117 2.99 -18.30 -1.50
C THR A 117 4.08 -17.99 -0.46
N ALA A 118 3.68 -17.54 0.73
CA ALA A 118 4.59 -17.23 1.83
C ALA A 118 4.69 -18.40 2.82
N PHE A 119 5.73 -18.39 3.65
CA PHE A 119 5.97 -19.40 4.69
C PHE A 119 5.99 -18.72 6.06
N ARG A 120 5.16 -19.23 6.99
CA ARG A 120 4.99 -18.63 8.32
C ARG A 120 6.25 -18.77 9.18
N ASP A 121 6.71 -17.64 9.73
CA ASP A 121 7.78 -17.52 10.74
C ASP A 121 9.11 -18.19 10.37
N VAL A 122 9.43 -18.26 9.09
CA VAL A 122 10.71 -18.77 8.61
C VAL A 122 11.81 -17.72 8.69
N ALA A 123 13.07 -18.16 8.76
CA ALA A 123 14.20 -17.24 8.82
C ALA A 123 14.27 -16.33 7.59
N GLY A 124 14.55 -15.05 7.82
CA GLY A 124 14.75 -14.07 6.75
C GLY A 124 16.05 -14.25 5.98
N SER A 125 16.06 -13.76 4.75
CA SER A 125 17.23 -13.81 3.85
C SER A 125 18.38 -12.98 4.38
N LYS A 126 19.60 -13.54 4.36
CA LYS A 126 20.85 -12.84 4.72
C LYS A 126 21.31 -11.82 3.66
N ARG A 127 20.59 -11.70 2.53
CA ARG A 127 20.93 -10.76 1.46
C ARG A 127 20.43 -9.33 1.71
N GLY A 128 19.69 -9.09 2.83
CA GLY A 128 19.24 -7.77 3.25
C GLY A 128 20.38 -6.83 3.72
N PRO A 129 20.05 -5.63 4.23
CA PRO A 129 18.69 -5.17 4.50
C PRO A 129 17.91 -4.74 3.25
N PHE A 130 16.59 -4.94 3.30
CA PHE A 130 15.65 -4.63 2.23
C PHE A 130 14.82 -3.37 2.55
N PRO A 131 14.41 -2.58 1.56
CA PRO A 131 13.52 -1.45 1.81
C PRO A 131 12.19 -1.88 2.36
N LEU A 132 11.63 -1.02 3.21
CA LEU A 132 10.29 -1.19 3.76
C LEU A 132 9.25 -0.55 2.85
N VAL A 133 8.15 -1.24 2.67
CA VAL A 133 6.94 -0.78 1.97
C VAL A 133 5.75 -0.97 2.91
N THR A 134 4.94 0.06 3.11
CA THR A 134 3.64 -0.10 3.77
C THR A 134 2.60 -0.49 2.73
N PHE A 135 1.69 -1.40 3.09
CA PHE A 135 0.51 -1.73 2.31
C PHE A 135 -0.75 -1.42 3.14
N SER A 136 -1.66 -0.64 2.57
CA SER A 136 -2.92 -0.27 3.20
C SER A 136 -4.09 -0.91 2.47
N HIS A 137 -4.88 -1.73 3.17
CA HIS A 137 -6.08 -2.37 2.61
C HIS A 137 -7.23 -1.39 2.39
N GLY A 138 -8.26 -1.79 1.64
CA GLY A 138 -9.45 -0.98 1.37
C GLY A 138 -10.46 -0.94 2.52
N ALA A 139 -11.54 -0.17 2.33
CA ALA A 139 -12.68 -0.16 3.24
C ALA A 139 -13.31 -1.55 3.34
N ALA A 140 -13.76 -1.94 4.53
CA ALA A 140 -14.21 -3.29 4.85
C ALA A 140 -13.21 -4.40 4.49
N GLY A 141 -11.94 -4.05 4.28
CA GLY A 141 -10.84 -4.97 4.06
C GLY A 141 -10.15 -5.39 5.35
N TYR A 142 -9.08 -6.13 5.21
CA TYR A 142 -8.27 -6.66 6.32
C TYR A 142 -6.81 -6.76 5.86
N ARG A 143 -5.88 -6.88 6.80
CA ARG A 143 -4.44 -6.78 6.55
C ARG A 143 -3.88 -7.76 5.50
N GLU A 144 -4.52 -8.94 5.29
CA GLU A 144 -4.12 -9.91 4.26
C GLU A 144 -4.95 -9.80 2.96
N GLN A 145 -5.77 -8.77 2.79
CA GLN A 145 -6.67 -8.62 1.64
C GLN A 145 -5.99 -8.80 0.27
N SER A 146 -4.70 -8.50 0.16
CA SER A 146 -3.98 -8.44 -1.12
C SER A 146 -2.67 -9.23 -1.07
N THR A 147 -2.72 -10.49 -0.56
CA THR A 147 -1.52 -11.33 -0.48
C THR A 147 -0.90 -11.64 -1.84
N PHE A 148 -1.68 -11.62 -2.91
CA PHE A 148 -1.15 -11.74 -4.27
C PHE A 148 -0.08 -10.68 -4.60
N LEU A 149 -0.22 -9.47 -4.03
CA LEU A 149 0.69 -8.36 -4.25
C LEU A 149 1.78 -8.28 -3.17
N THR A 150 1.41 -8.41 -1.89
CA THR A 150 2.36 -8.27 -0.78
C THR A 150 3.43 -9.37 -0.81
N THR A 151 3.04 -10.63 -1.11
CA THR A 151 4.01 -11.71 -1.33
C THR A 151 4.86 -11.47 -2.58
N HIS A 152 4.25 -10.94 -3.63
CA HIS A 152 4.96 -10.62 -4.86
C HIS A 152 6.02 -9.53 -4.64
N LEU A 153 5.68 -8.46 -3.94
CA LEU A 153 6.64 -7.41 -3.56
C LEU A 153 7.80 -7.98 -2.72
N ALA A 154 7.47 -8.81 -1.72
CA ALA A 154 8.50 -9.45 -0.90
C ALA A 154 9.42 -10.36 -1.72
N SER A 155 8.89 -11.08 -2.72
CA SER A 155 9.70 -11.89 -3.63
C SER A 155 10.70 -11.07 -4.45
N TRP A 156 10.42 -9.78 -4.66
CA TRP A 156 11.29 -8.82 -5.35
C TRP A 156 12.21 -8.03 -4.41
N GLY A 157 12.31 -8.43 -3.14
CA GLY A 157 13.28 -7.86 -2.21
C GLY A 157 12.75 -6.66 -1.41
N PHE A 158 11.47 -6.65 -1.06
CA PHE A 158 10.90 -5.67 -0.13
C PHE A 158 10.49 -6.35 1.19
N VAL A 159 10.59 -5.63 2.30
CA VAL A 159 9.85 -5.94 3.51
C VAL A 159 8.52 -5.18 3.40
N VAL A 160 7.41 -5.90 3.40
CA VAL A 160 6.09 -5.32 3.19
C VAL A 160 5.27 -5.45 4.46
N ALA A 161 4.78 -4.35 5.01
CA ALA A 161 4.02 -4.32 6.26
C ALA A 161 2.61 -3.79 6.02
N SER A 162 1.60 -4.59 6.39
CA SER A 162 0.18 -4.23 6.28
C SER A 162 -0.45 -4.25 7.66
N PRO A 163 -0.78 -3.09 8.24
CA PRO A 163 -1.53 -3.01 9.48
C PRO A 163 -3.01 -3.30 9.27
N GLU A 164 -3.68 -3.74 10.32
CA GLU A 164 -5.14 -3.74 10.38
C GLU A 164 -5.64 -2.31 10.63
N PHE A 165 -6.44 -1.76 9.72
CA PHE A 165 -7.13 -0.49 9.95
C PHE A 165 -8.49 -0.76 10.60
N LEU A 166 -8.58 -0.61 11.93
CA LEU A 166 -9.81 -0.85 12.68
C LEU A 166 -10.89 0.20 12.41
N GLU A 167 -10.49 1.38 11.94
CA GLU A 167 -11.34 2.53 11.72
C GLU A 167 -12.26 2.35 10.50
N PHE A 168 -11.74 1.74 9.43
CA PHE A 168 -12.48 1.52 8.18
C PHE A 168 -12.42 0.08 7.66
N GLY A 169 -11.67 -0.81 8.33
CA GLY A 169 -11.53 -2.22 7.96
C GLY A 169 -12.79 -3.05 8.24
N LEU A 170 -12.66 -4.35 8.03
CA LEU A 170 -13.77 -5.31 8.13
C LEU A 170 -14.44 -5.30 9.51
N THR A 171 -13.67 -5.30 10.59
CA THR A 171 -14.18 -5.25 11.96
C THR A 171 -14.97 -3.98 12.24
N GLY A 172 -14.47 -2.82 11.78
CA GLY A 172 -15.15 -1.54 11.86
C GLY A 172 -16.45 -1.49 11.06
N ALA A 173 -16.42 -2.04 9.83
CA ALA A 173 -17.59 -2.15 8.97
C ALA A 173 -18.69 -3.07 9.56
N LEU A 174 -18.28 -4.06 10.38
CA LEU A 174 -19.16 -4.95 11.12
C LEU A 174 -19.54 -4.44 12.52
N GLY A 175 -19.35 -3.13 12.79
CA GLY A 175 -19.80 -2.45 14.00
C GLY A 175 -18.84 -2.50 15.19
N GLN A 176 -17.66 -3.13 15.07
CA GLN A 176 -16.64 -3.12 16.11
C GLN A 176 -15.60 -2.03 15.83
N ARG A 177 -15.91 -0.82 16.23
CA ARG A 177 -15.00 0.33 16.12
C ARG A 177 -14.04 0.38 17.31
N PRO A 178 -12.78 0.83 17.12
CA PRO A 178 -11.86 1.01 18.24
C PRO A 178 -12.36 2.08 19.20
N ALA A 179 -12.15 1.88 20.52
CA ALA A 179 -12.50 2.85 21.54
C ALA A 179 -11.70 4.15 21.42
N ALA A 180 -10.47 4.05 20.92
CA ALA A 180 -9.58 5.17 20.62
C ALA A 180 -9.19 5.09 19.12
N PRO A 181 -9.94 5.73 18.22
CA PRO A 181 -9.61 5.73 16.80
C PRO A 181 -8.31 6.49 16.54
N ARG A 182 -7.53 6.00 15.58
CA ARG A 182 -6.26 6.60 15.14
C ARG A 182 -6.38 7.09 13.71
N THR A 183 -5.65 8.14 13.38
CA THR A 183 -5.52 8.58 11.99
C THR A 183 -4.73 7.57 11.16
N ASN A 184 -4.94 7.58 9.85
CA ASN A 184 -4.20 6.72 8.93
C ASN A 184 -2.68 6.92 9.06
N VAL A 185 -2.25 8.17 9.25
CA VAL A 185 -0.84 8.53 9.41
C VAL A 185 -0.27 7.90 10.68
N GLU A 186 -0.96 8.03 11.83
CA GLU A 186 -0.52 7.42 13.09
C GLU A 186 -0.41 5.90 13.01
N VAL A 187 -1.37 5.24 12.37
CA VAL A 187 -1.32 3.79 12.16
C VAL A 187 -0.10 3.39 11.33
N LEU A 188 0.13 4.08 10.21
CA LEU A 188 1.22 3.74 9.30
C LEU A 188 2.60 4.10 9.86
N GLN A 189 2.76 5.24 10.54
CA GLN A 189 4.00 5.60 11.22
C GLN A 189 4.36 4.60 12.30
N SER A 190 3.40 4.23 13.17
CA SER A 190 3.63 3.21 14.19
C SER A 190 3.93 1.83 13.57
N THR A 191 3.35 1.51 12.42
CA THR A 191 3.69 0.29 11.65
C THR A 191 5.15 0.30 11.22
N VAL A 192 5.61 1.40 10.64
CA VAL A 192 7.01 1.57 10.20
C VAL A 192 7.97 1.45 11.38
N GLU A 193 7.66 2.13 12.49
CA GLU A 193 8.46 2.06 13.72
C GLU A 193 8.52 0.63 14.26
N ARG A 194 7.38 -0.03 14.40
CA ARG A 194 7.29 -1.40 14.93
C ARG A 194 8.09 -2.41 14.11
N VAL A 195 8.05 -2.30 12.78
CA VAL A 195 8.86 -3.16 11.90
C VAL A 195 10.35 -2.85 12.05
N ARG A 196 10.73 -1.59 12.16
CA ARG A 196 12.13 -1.18 12.39
C ARG A 196 12.65 -1.67 13.74
N GLU A 197 11.85 -1.62 14.78
CA GLU A 197 12.17 -2.19 16.10
C GLU A 197 12.38 -3.71 16.02
N ALA A 198 11.44 -4.43 15.39
CA ALA A 198 11.56 -5.87 15.18
C ALA A 198 12.81 -6.24 14.38
N SER A 199 13.17 -5.41 13.39
CA SER A 199 14.39 -5.59 12.60
C SER A 199 15.67 -5.28 13.38
N ALA A 200 15.62 -4.35 14.33
CA ALA A 200 16.75 -4.04 15.20
C ALA A 200 16.97 -5.09 16.32
N SER A 201 15.89 -5.80 16.67
CA SER A 201 15.90 -6.78 17.77
C SER A 201 16.52 -8.11 17.36
N ARG A 202 17.15 -8.80 18.34
CA ARG A 202 17.72 -10.15 18.17
C ARG A 202 17.41 -10.99 19.42
N PRO A 203 16.99 -12.26 19.26
CA PRO A 203 16.70 -12.95 18.01
C PRO A 203 15.33 -12.57 17.44
N GLY A 204 15.11 -12.80 16.13
CA GLY A 204 13.82 -12.61 15.48
C GLY A 204 13.88 -12.86 13.97
N VAL A 205 12.77 -13.29 13.39
CA VAL A 205 12.70 -13.59 11.95
C VAL A 205 12.94 -12.36 11.07
N LEU A 206 12.68 -11.16 11.60
CA LEU A 206 12.93 -9.89 10.94
C LEU A 206 14.29 -9.26 11.24
N SER A 207 15.13 -9.92 12.07
CA SER A 207 16.42 -9.37 12.49
C SER A 207 17.30 -8.94 11.31
N GLY A 208 17.63 -7.65 11.23
CA GLY A 208 18.47 -7.06 10.19
C GLY A 208 17.84 -6.95 8.80
N LEU A 209 16.53 -7.25 8.64
CA LEU A 209 15.89 -7.27 7.32
C LEU A 209 15.44 -5.91 6.81
N ALA A 210 14.88 -5.05 7.66
CA ALA A 210 14.37 -3.75 7.21
C ALA A 210 15.49 -2.71 7.11
N ARG A 211 15.65 -2.14 5.92
CA ARG A 211 16.58 -1.03 5.66
C ARG A 211 16.08 0.26 6.33
N LYS A 212 16.97 1.00 6.96
CA LYS A 212 16.72 2.38 7.41
C LYS A 212 16.63 3.33 6.21
N GLY A 213 15.94 4.44 6.38
CA GLY A 213 15.84 5.49 5.37
C GLY A 213 14.52 5.46 4.59
N LYS A 214 14.59 5.66 3.28
CA LYS A 214 13.40 5.82 2.44
C LYS A 214 12.54 4.56 2.36
N ILE A 215 11.21 4.77 2.36
CA ILE A 215 10.17 3.75 2.28
C ILE A 215 9.25 4.00 1.08
N GLY A 216 8.49 2.98 0.68
CA GLY A 216 7.38 3.10 -0.27
C GLY A 216 6.05 2.98 0.45
N ALA A 217 4.99 3.60 -0.09
CA ALA A 217 3.63 3.45 0.39
C ALA A 217 2.74 2.93 -0.75
N VAL A 218 2.01 1.86 -0.50
CA VAL A 218 1.07 1.25 -1.46
C VAL A 218 -0.27 1.06 -0.77
N GLY A 219 -1.36 1.35 -1.44
CA GLY A 219 -2.67 1.12 -0.85
C GLY A 219 -3.77 0.95 -1.88
N HIS A 220 -4.80 0.22 -1.50
CA HIS A 220 -5.99 -0.05 -2.31
C HIS A 220 -7.20 0.73 -1.78
N SER A 221 -7.96 1.38 -2.66
CA SER A 221 -9.22 2.04 -2.29
C SER A 221 -9.03 3.07 -1.16
N ALA A 222 -9.72 2.95 -0.02
CA ALA A 222 -9.48 3.76 1.17
C ALA A 222 -8.00 3.74 1.62
N GLY A 223 -7.32 2.61 1.46
CA GLY A 223 -5.89 2.47 1.74
C GLY A 223 -4.99 3.26 0.79
N ALA A 224 -5.44 3.55 -0.44
CA ALA A 224 -4.72 4.44 -1.34
C ALA A 224 -4.66 5.85 -0.76
N ARG A 225 -5.78 6.34 -0.22
CA ARG A 225 -5.84 7.60 0.52
C ARG A 225 -4.89 7.60 1.71
N ALA A 226 -4.92 6.55 2.54
CA ALA A 226 -4.03 6.41 3.68
C ALA A 226 -2.54 6.47 3.28
N SER A 227 -2.18 5.85 2.15
CA SER A 227 -0.81 5.88 1.61
C SER A 227 -0.39 7.27 1.13
N ILE A 228 -1.31 8.04 0.55
CA ILE A 228 -1.05 9.42 0.13
C ILE A 228 -0.94 10.34 1.35
N GLU A 229 -1.80 10.18 2.35
CA GLU A 229 -1.74 10.93 3.62
C GLU A 229 -0.40 10.68 4.34
N LEU A 230 0.06 9.42 4.40
CA LEU A 230 1.39 9.11 4.93
C LEU A 230 2.48 9.81 4.11
N ALA A 231 2.40 9.76 2.78
CA ALA A 231 3.39 10.36 1.89
C ALA A 231 3.45 11.89 2.03
N ALA A 232 2.32 12.54 2.35
CA ALA A 232 2.26 13.98 2.62
C ALA A 232 2.83 14.34 4.01
N ALA A 233 2.72 13.44 4.99
CA ALA A 233 3.11 13.69 6.38
C ALA A 233 4.53 13.21 6.71
N ASP A 234 5.07 12.20 6.00
CA ASP A 234 6.36 11.58 6.32
C ASP A 234 7.36 11.75 5.17
N PRO A 235 8.39 12.60 5.32
CA PRO A 235 9.40 12.83 4.29
C PRO A 235 10.28 11.61 3.99
N SER A 236 10.18 10.52 4.77
CA SER A 236 10.85 9.26 4.46
C SER A 236 10.16 8.49 3.32
N VAL A 237 8.92 8.80 2.97
CA VAL A 237 8.23 8.19 1.82
C VAL A 237 8.85 8.73 0.52
N ALA A 238 9.42 7.84 -0.29
CA ALA A 238 10.04 8.19 -1.57
C ALA A 238 9.07 8.12 -2.74
N THR A 239 8.00 7.36 -2.60
CA THR A 239 6.97 7.15 -3.63
C THR A 239 5.72 6.54 -3.03
N TYR A 240 4.59 6.78 -3.66
CA TYR A 240 3.36 6.05 -3.37
C TYR A 240 2.76 5.44 -4.64
N VAL A 241 2.02 4.35 -4.44
CA VAL A 241 1.23 3.68 -5.48
C VAL A 241 -0.22 3.57 -4.99
N ALA A 242 -1.11 4.30 -5.65
CA ALA A 242 -2.54 4.32 -5.37
C ALA A 242 -3.27 3.33 -6.30
N LEU A 243 -3.83 2.27 -5.72
CA LEU A 243 -4.55 1.21 -6.43
C LEU A 243 -6.05 1.46 -6.29
N ALA A 244 -6.78 1.68 -7.37
CA ALA A 244 -8.22 1.95 -7.38
C ALA A 244 -8.63 2.99 -6.31
N GLY A 245 -7.81 4.02 -6.13
CA GLY A 245 -7.97 5.03 -5.09
C GLY A 245 -8.69 6.27 -5.59
N ASP A 246 -9.97 6.40 -5.28
CA ASP A 246 -10.66 7.68 -5.35
C ASP A 246 -10.37 8.47 -4.07
N VAL A 247 -9.51 9.47 -4.17
CA VAL A 247 -8.99 10.23 -3.02
C VAL A 247 -10.03 11.18 -2.41
N GLY A 248 -11.18 11.31 -3.07
CA GLY A 248 -12.28 12.18 -2.65
C GLY A 248 -13.36 11.50 -1.79
N ALA A 249 -13.38 10.16 -1.66
CA ALA A 249 -14.51 9.52 -1.04
C ALA A 249 -14.18 8.17 -0.41
N PHE A 250 -14.48 7.98 0.78
CA PHE A 250 -15.05 6.85 1.52
C PHE A 250 -14.73 6.96 3.01
N SER A 251 -15.71 7.34 3.80
CA SER A 251 -15.85 6.87 5.18
C SER A 251 -16.68 5.60 5.13
N ALA A 252 -16.22 4.52 5.79
CA ALA A 252 -16.98 3.29 5.90
C ALA A 252 -18.34 3.58 6.56
N GLY A 253 -19.42 3.40 5.80
CA GLY A 253 -20.79 3.61 6.27
C GLY A 253 -21.57 4.73 5.59
N GLU A 254 -20.96 5.54 4.72
CA GLU A 254 -21.66 6.56 3.96
C GLU A 254 -21.73 6.20 2.47
N THR A 255 -22.95 6.20 1.94
CA THR A 255 -23.30 5.84 0.55
C THR A 255 -23.23 7.03 -0.40
N THR A 256 -22.73 8.16 0.07
CA THR A 256 -22.60 9.41 -0.69
C THR A 256 -21.16 9.88 -0.70
N ALA A 257 -20.78 10.59 -1.74
CA ALA A 257 -19.44 11.16 -1.92
C ALA A 257 -18.92 11.76 -0.61
N SER A 258 -17.75 11.29 -0.16
CA SER A 258 -17.17 11.64 1.14
C SER A 258 -17.06 13.15 1.31
N THR A 259 -17.46 13.61 2.49
CA THR A 259 -17.20 14.97 2.98
C THR A 259 -15.74 15.17 3.46
N LEU A 260 -14.88 14.14 3.33
CA LEU A 260 -13.47 14.28 3.71
C LEU A 260 -12.77 15.24 2.74
N PRO A 261 -11.95 16.16 3.25
CA PRO A 261 -11.20 17.09 2.41
C PRO A 261 -10.28 16.31 1.44
N ALA A 262 -10.11 16.84 0.24
CA ALA A 262 -9.17 16.26 -0.72
C ALA A 262 -7.76 16.25 -0.14
N VAL A 263 -7.04 15.15 -0.31
CA VAL A 263 -5.62 15.07 0.08
C VAL A 263 -4.79 15.71 -1.02
N VAL A 264 -3.97 16.69 -0.66
CA VAL A 264 -3.02 17.29 -1.61
C VAL A 264 -1.93 16.28 -1.91
N ALA A 265 -1.70 16.03 -3.19
CA ALA A 265 -0.64 15.11 -3.63
C ALA A 265 0.74 15.68 -3.26
N PRO A 266 1.57 14.95 -2.51
CA PRO A 266 2.92 15.40 -2.16
C PRO A 266 3.83 15.42 -3.40
N ASP A 267 4.85 16.30 -3.37
CA ASP A 267 5.83 16.47 -4.47
C ASP A 267 6.89 15.36 -4.45
N ILE A 268 6.44 14.14 -4.75
CA ILE A 268 7.27 12.94 -4.89
C ILE A 268 6.77 12.09 -6.06
N PRO A 269 7.60 11.20 -6.62
CA PRO A 269 7.18 10.27 -7.66
C PRO A 269 5.94 9.47 -7.26
N SER A 270 4.94 9.41 -8.14
CA SER A 270 3.68 8.75 -7.86
C SER A 270 3.23 7.83 -8.99
N MET A 271 2.42 6.81 -8.62
CA MET A 271 1.74 5.96 -9.58
C MET A 271 0.29 5.71 -9.16
N PHE A 272 -0.60 5.76 -10.13
CA PHE A 272 -2.01 5.45 -10.00
C PHE A 272 -2.33 4.25 -10.89
N ILE A 273 -2.99 3.24 -10.34
CA ILE A 273 -3.45 2.08 -11.11
C ILE A 273 -4.96 1.93 -10.87
N ALA A 274 -5.75 1.96 -11.95
CA ALA A 274 -7.20 1.98 -11.90
C ALA A 274 -7.81 0.89 -12.78
N GLY A 275 -8.96 0.36 -12.39
CA GLY A 275 -9.83 -0.41 -13.23
C GLY A 275 -10.64 0.50 -14.15
N ARG A 276 -10.84 0.10 -15.41
CA ARG A 276 -11.70 0.86 -16.33
C ARG A 276 -13.17 0.71 -15.96
N GLU A 277 -13.56 -0.47 -15.54
CA GLU A 277 -14.92 -0.86 -15.19
C GLU A 277 -15.17 -0.87 -13.67
N ASP A 278 -14.34 -0.14 -12.92
CA ASP A 278 -14.50 0.02 -11.47
C ASP A 278 -15.80 0.77 -11.16
N GLY A 279 -16.74 0.06 -10.55
CA GLY A 279 -18.07 0.60 -10.18
C GLY A 279 -18.08 1.27 -8.80
N ILE A 280 -16.93 1.35 -8.12
CA ILE A 280 -16.76 1.90 -6.77
C ILE A 280 -15.89 3.16 -6.80
N ALA A 281 -14.67 3.05 -7.34
CA ALA A 281 -13.75 4.17 -7.49
C ALA A 281 -13.89 4.79 -8.90
N ASP A 282 -14.37 6.02 -8.96
CA ASP A 282 -14.62 6.70 -10.24
C ASP A 282 -13.30 6.99 -10.99
N LEU A 283 -13.15 6.39 -12.16
CA LEU A 283 -11.98 6.59 -13.02
C LEU A 283 -11.80 8.07 -13.43
N ALA A 284 -12.88 8.84 -13.60
CA ALA A 284 -12.78 10.25 -13.93
C ALA A 284 -12.11 11.04 -12.80
N ARG A 285 -12.49 10.79 -11.55
CA ARG A 285 -11.87 11.41 -10.37
C ARG A 285 -10.42 10.99 -10.18
N ILE A 286 -10.09 9.70 -10.42
CA ILE A 286 -8.70 9.24 -10.39
C ILE A 286 -7.87 10.00 -11.43
N LYS A 287 -8.39 10.21 -12.64
CA LYS A 287 -7.73 10.99 -13.68
C LYS A 287 -7.57 12.47 -13.32
N GLU A 288 -8.58 13.08 -12.70
CA GLU A 288 -8.51 14.47 -12.20
C GLU A 288 -7.44 14.60 -11.12
N TYR A 289 -7.39 13.67 -10.17
CA TYR A 289 -6.37 13.67 -9.14
C TYR A 289 -4.97 13.41 -9.72
N TYR A 290 -4.85 12.46 -10.66
CA TYR A 290 -3.60 12.28 -11.42
C TYR A 290 -3.19 13.55 -12.17
N ALA A 291 -4.12 14.26 -12.77
CA ALA A 291 -3.80 15.50 -13.49
C ALA A 291 -3.22 16.57 -12.56
N SER A 292 -3.73 16.69 -11.34
CA SER A 292 -3.28 17.65 -10.31
C SER A 292 -2.00 17.25 -9.59
N ALA A 293 -1.63 15.96 -9.59
CA ALA A 293 -0.44 15.47 -8.88
C ALA A 293 0.85 16.01 -9.50
N PRO A 294 1.89 16.30 -8.68
CA PRO A 294 3.22 16.70 -9.19
C PRO A 294 3.87 15.62 -10.07
N THR A 295 4.82 16.05 -10.90
CA THR A 295 5.66 15.15 -11.70
C THR A 295 6.92 14.75 -10.91
N PRO A 296 7.46 13.53 -11.11
CA PRO A 296 7.06 12.52 -12.08
C PRO A 296 5.86 11.69 -11.60
N LYS A 297 4.89 11.49 -12.49
CA LYS A 297 3.67 10.74 -12.20
C LYS A 297 3.31 9.77 -13.31
N ARG A 298 2.61 8.69 -12.95
CA ARG A 298 2.19 7.63 -13.88
C ARG A 298 0.75 7.22 -13.60
N LEU A 299 0.02 6.90 -14.67
CA LEU A 299 -1.32 6.33 -14.60
C LEU A 299 -1.40 5.07 -15.47
N VAL A 300 -1.87 4.00 -14.89
CA VAL A 300 -2.17 2.72 -15.54
C VAL A 300 -3.67 2.48 -15.43
N VAL A 301 -4.35 2.24 -16.55
CA VAL A 301 -5.77 1.90 -16.58
C VAL A 301 -5.92 0.52 -17.21
N ILE A 302 -6.55 -0.40 -16.49
CA ILE A 302 -6.70 -1.81 -16.87
C ILE A 302 -8.13 -2.04 -17.35
N THR A 303 -8.31 -2.38 -18.61
CA THR A 303 -9.61 -2.80 -19.17
C THR A 303 -9.97 -4.20 -18.69
N GLY A 304 -11.23 -4.43 -18.35
CA GLY A 304 -11.72 -5.68 -17.75
C GLY A 304 -11.48 -5.76 -16.24
N SER A 305 -11.06 -4.65 -15.60
CA SER A 305 -10.89 -4.58 -14.16
C SER A 305 -11.96 -3.72 -13.51
N GLY A 306 -12.69 -4.31 -12.55
CA GLY A 306 -13.48 -3.60 -11.53
C GLY A 306 -12.61 -3.28 -10.31
N HIS A 307 -13.27 -3.08 -9.16
CA HIS A 307 -12.64 -2.63 -7.92
C HIS A 307 -11.76 -3.69 -7.22
N LEU A 308 -12.07 -4.98 -7.39
CA LEU A 308 -11.46 -6.04 -6.56
C LEU A 308 -10.58 -7.01 -7.34
N ASN A 309 -10.95 -7.41 -8.56
CA ASN A 309 -10.28 -8.50 -9.27
C ASN A 309 -8.79 -8.24 -9.57
N ALA A 310 -8.40 -6.99 -9.80
CA ALA A 310 -6.99 -6.64 -10.04
C ALA A 310 -6.24 -6.30 -8.74
N PHE A 311 -6.93 -5.89 -7.66
CA PHE A 311 -6.32 -5.20 -6.52
C PHE A 311 -6.38 -5.97 -5.20
N SER A 312 -7.17 -7.06 -5.14
CA SER A 312 -7.34 -7.86 -3.94
C SER A 312 -7.45 -9.36 -4.24
N ASP A 313 -7.39 -10.17 -3.17
CA ASP A 313 -7.64 -11.61 -3.24
C ASP A 313 -9.13 -11.97 -3.11
N ILE A 314 -9.99 -11.00 -2.81
CA ILE A 314 -11.40 -11.23 -2.46
C ILE A 314 -12.14 -12.00 -3.53
N CYS A 315 -11.90 -11.70 -4.81
CA CYS A 315 -12.52 -12.43 -5.92
C CYS A 315 -12.08 -13.91 -6.05
N THR A 316 -11.11 -14.34 -5.26
CA THR A 316 -10.59 -15.72 -5.26
C THR A 316 -10.86 -16.47 -3.95
N ILE A 317 -11.65 -15.89 -3.06
CA ILE A 317 -12.02 -16.48 -1.76
C ILE A 317 -13.50 -16.84 -1.76
N GLY A 318 -13.82 -18.04 -1.33
CA GLY A 318 -15.18 -18.58 -1.32
C GLY A 318 -15.64 -19.08 -2.69
N GLU A 319 -16.74 -19.81 -2.71
CA GLU A 319 -17.34 -20.35 -3.93
C GLU A 319 -17.81 -19.21 -4.84
N GLY A 320 -17.34 -19.21 -6.08
CA GLY A 320 -17.65 -18.16 -7.05
C GLY A 320 -17.00 -16.80 -6.78
N GLY A 321 -16.09 -16.69 -5.80
CA GLY A 321 -15.47 -15.44 -5.37
C GLY A 321 -16.40 -14.55 -4.52
N GLY A 322 -15.90 -13.40 -4.10
CA GLY A 322 -16.67 -12.42 -3.32
C GLY A 322 -16.44 -12.45 -1.81
N GLY A 323 -15.47 -13.24 -1.34
CA GLY A 323 -14.97 -13.18 0.05
C GLY A 323 -16.06 -13.22 1.11
N VAL A 324 -16.08 -12.23 2.01
CA VAL A 324 -17.06 -12.13 3.12
C VAL A 324 -18.51 -12.14 2.63
N VAL A 325 -18.79 -11.52 1.49
CA VAL A 325 -20.14 -11.49 0.91
C VAL A 325 -20.58 -12.88 0.51
N ALA A 326 -19.72 -13.64 -0.17
CA ALA A 326 -20.01 -15.02 -0.57
C ALA A 326 -20.24 -15.91 0.66
N ILE A 327 -19.40 -15.78 1.69
CA ILE A 327 -19.53 -16.52 2.96
C ILE A 327 -20.87 -16.19 3.63
N ALA A 328 -21.25 -14.93 3.73
CA ALA A 328 -22.50 -14.51 4.34
C ALA A 328 -23.70 -15.06 3.56
N GLN A 329 -23.69 -14.98 2.22
CA GLN A 329 -24.74 -15.52 1.37
C GLN A 329 -24.86 -17.05 1.49
N GLN A 330 -23.75 -17.77 1.50
CA GLN A 330 -23.71 -19.21 1.69
C GLN A 330 -24.28 -19.63 3.07
N ALA A 331 -24.04 -18.81 4.10
CA ALA A 331 -24.60 -18.98 5.43
C ALA A 331 -26.08 -18.55 5.54
N GLY A 332 -26.72 -18.11 4.45
CA GLY A 332 -28.10 -17.64 4.47
C GLY A 332 -28.31 -16.28 5.17
N LEU A 333 -27.23 -15.54 5.44
CA LEU A 333 -27.31 -14.23 6.07
C LEU A 333 -27.71 -13.17 5.06
N PRO A 334 -28.57 -12.21 5.43
CA PRO A 334 -28.95 -11.10 4.55
C PRO A 334 -27.74 -10.17 4.34
N VAL A 335 -27.40 -9.90 3.07
CA VAL A 335 -26.36 -8.94 2.69
C VAL A 335 -27.01 -7.76 2.01
N PRO A 336 -26.92 -6.54 2.56
CA PRO A 336 -27.42 -5.34 1.90
C PRO A 336 -26.79 -5.17 0.50
N SER A 337 -27.60 -4.72 -0.47
CA SER A 337 -27.18 -4.63 -1.88
C SER A 337 -25.91 -3.77 -2.09
N GLN A 338 -25.76 -2.72 -1.31
CA GLN A 338 -24.56 -1.85 -1.35
C GLN A 338 -23.30 -2.57 -0.85
N VAL A 339 -23.42 -3.36 0.24
CA VAL A 339 -22.33 -4.18 0.77
C VAL A 339 -21.97 -5.28 -0.23
N ALA A 340 -22.99 -5.91 -0.83
CA ALA A 340 -22.78 -6.91 -1.87
C ALA A 340 -22.02 -6.32 -3.07
N ARG A 341 -22.41 -5.12 -3.53
CA ARG A 341 -21.73 -4.43 -4.63
C ARG A 341 -20.28 -4.11 -4.29
N LEU A 342 -20.01 -3.54 -3.13
CA LEU A 342 -18.64 -3.22 -2.68
C LEU A 342 -17.79 -4.50 -2.59
N GLY A 343 -18.32 -5.58 -2.07
CA GLY A 343 -17.59 -6.83 -1.82
C GLY A 343 -17.49 -7.78 -3.03
N THR A 344 -18.07 -7.43 -4.20
CA THR A 344 -18.04 -8.29 -5.39
C THR A 344 -17.73 -7.57 -6.69
N ASP A 345 -17.49 -6.26 -6.68
CA ASP A 345 -17.21 -5.48 -7.88
C ASP A 345 -15.95 -6.01 -8.59
N GLY A 346 -16.11 -6.37 -9.86
CA GLY A 346 -15.05 -6.98 -10.67
C GLY A 346 -14.87 -8.50 -10.47
N CYS A 347 -15.58 -9.15 -9.53
CA CYS A 347 -15.40 -10.58 -9.28
C CYS A 347 -16.10 -11.51 -10.30
N ARG A 348 -16.98 -10.98 -11.13
CA ARG A 348 -17.81 -11.76 -12.08
C ARG A 348 -17.76 -11.15 -13.47
N ALA A 349 -18.08 -11.97 -14.48
CA ALA A 349 -18.26 -11.49 -15.85
C ALA A 349 -19.21 -10.26 -15.89
N PRO A 350 -18.94 -9.25 -16.72
CA PRO A 350 -17.96 -9.24 -17.82
C PRO A 350 -16.51 -8.91 -17.42
N ALA A 351 -16.20 -8.69 -16.12
CA ALA A 351 -14.83 -8.44 -15.66
C ALA A 351 -13.92 -9.66 -15.96
N LEU A 352 -12.65 -9.37 -16.25
CA LEU A 352 -11.65 -10.40 -16.48
C LEU A 352 -11.29 -11.15 -15.17
N PRO A 353 -10.90 -12.43 -15.24
CA PRO A 353 -10.42 -13.16 -14.08
C PRO A 353 -9.21 -12.46 -13.42
N SER A 354 -9.10 -12.53 -12.09
CA SER A 354 -7.98 -11.94 -11.32
C SER A 354 -6.61 -12.37 -11.87
N GLY A 355 -6.46 -13.63 -12.26
CA GLY A 355 -5.21 -14.15 -12.83
C GLY A 355 -4.76 -13.45 -14.11
N ALA A 356 -5.68 -12.85 -14.88
CA ALA A 356 -5.35 -12.10 -16.10
C ALA A 356 -4.89 -10.66 -15.77
N VAL A 357 -5.54 -9.98 -14.83
CA VAL A 357 -5.32 -8.55 -14.57
C VAL A 357 -4.28 -8.27 -13.47
N GLN A 358 -4.13 -9.14 -12.48
CA GLN A 358 -3.16 -8.99 -11.39
C GLN A 358 -1.69 -8.90 -11.85
N PRO A 359 -1.21 -9.58 -12.92
CA PRO A 359 0.14 -9.40 -13.45
C PRO A 359 0.47 -7.96 -13.82
N VAL A 360 -0.52 -7.15 -14.25
CA VAL A 360 -0.36 -5.72 -14.55
C VAL A 360 -0.02 -4.95 -13.28
N VAL A 361 -0.82 -5.14 -12.22
CA VAL A 361 -0.63 -4.48 -10.92
C VAL A 361 0.72 -4.87 -10.31
N LYS A 362 1.05 -6.17 -10.32
CA LYS A 362 2.34 -6.69 -9.84
C LYS A 362 3.51 -5.99 -10.53
N HIS A 363 3.49 -5.96 -11.85
CA HIS A 363 4.57 -5.38 -12.66
C HIS A 363 4.79 -3.91 -12.35
N TYR A 364 3.75 -3.09 -12.47
CA TYR A 364 3.89 -1.66 -12.34
C TYR A 364 4.20 -1.23 -10.91
N THR A 365 3.63 -1.89 -9.90
CA THR A 365 3.93 -1.60 -8.51
C THR A 365 5.40 -1.90 -8.18
N VAL A 366 5.91 -3.07 -8.57
CA VAL A 366 7.34 -3.40 -8.36
C VAL A 366 8.24 -2.43 -9.12
N ALA A 367 7.94 -2.15 -10.41
CA ALA A 367 8.74 -1.24 -11.23
C ALA A 367 8.86 0.16 -10.62
N GLN A 368 7.73 0.72 -10.15
CA GLN A 368 7.69 2.03 -9.50
C GLN A 368 8.52 2.05 -8.21
N LEU A 369 8.31 1.07 -7.35
CA LEU A 369 9.01 0.97 -6.06
C LEU A 369 10.52 0.77 -6.26
N ARG A 370 10.94 -0.12 -7.17
CA ARG A 370 12.35 -0.39 -7.45
C ARG A 370 13.07 0.86 -7.94
N PHE A 371 12.46 1.58 -8.87
CA PHE A 371 13.04 2.82 -9.42
C PHE A 371 13.11 3.92 -8.36
N ALA A 372 12.01 4.20 -7.67
CA ALA A 372 11.96 5.30 -6.69
C ALA A 372 12.79 5.03 -5.42
N LEU A 373 12.97 3.76 -5.03
CA LEU A 373 13.80 3.37 -3.87
C LEU A 373 15.27 3.08 -4.23
N GLY A 374 15.65 3.33 -5.49
CA GLY A 374 17.03 3.32 -5.96
C GLY A 374 17.64 1.93 -6.16
N PHE A 375 16.81 0.90 -6.40
CA PHE A 375 17.32 -0.40 -6.85
C PHE A 375 17.72 -0.38 -8.32
N ASP A 376 16.88 0.23 -9.14
CA ASP A 376 17.13 0.38 -10.57
C ASP A 376 17.59 1.80 -10.86
N LYS A 377 18.73 1.95 -11.53
CA LYS A 377 19.25 3.26 -11.98
C LYS A 377 18.45 3.87 -13.12
N ALA A 378 17.71 3.04 -13.85
CA ALA A 378 16.83 3.44 -14.94
C ALA A 378 15.39 2.96 -14.65
N PRO A 379 14.35 3.57 -15.26
CA PRO A 379 12.95 3.19 -15.04
C PRO A 379 12.58 1.88 -15.77
N VAL A 380 13.18 0.78 -15.34
CA VAL A 380 12.95 -0.57 -15.91
C VAL A 380 11.48 -0.93 -15.80
N GLY A 381 10.89 -1.36 -16.91
CA GLY A 381 9.48 -1.75 -16.97
C GLY A 381 8.48 -0.58 -16.96
N LEU A 382 8.94 0.66 -16.88
CA LEU A 382 8.10 1.87 -16.85
C LEU A 382 8.03 2.62 -18.19
N ALA A 383 8.45 1.97 -19.27
CA ALA A 383 8.29 2.54 -20.62
C ALA A 383 6.87 2.23 -21.16
N PRO A 384 6.29 3.10 -22.03
CA PRO A 384 4.94 2.89 -22.58
C PRO A 384 4.76 1.53 -23.29
N ARG A 385 5.82 0.97 -23.89
CA ARG A 385 5.79 -0.34 -24.53
C ARG A 385 5.48 -1.50 -23.57
N SER A 386 5.70 -1.35 -22.28
CA SER A 386 5.39 -2.39 -21.29
C SER A 386 3.89 -2.66 -21.18
N ALA A 387 3.05 -1.66 -21.48
CA ALA A 387 1.58 -1.81 -21.48
C ALA A 387 1.06 -2.85 -22.50
N LYS A 388 1.84 -3.18 -23.52
CA LYS A 388 1.48 -4.16 -24.57
C LYS A 388 1.91 -5.60 -24.26
N GLN A 389 2.37 -5.88 -23.04
CA GLN A 389 3.00 -7.15 -22.68
C GLN A 389 2.13 -8.05 -21.78
N PHE A 390 0.84 -7.76 -21.69
CA PHE A 390 -0.08 -8.46 -20.79
C PHE A 390 -1.11 -9.33 -21.53
N GLY A 391 -0.73 -9.87 -22.70
CA GLY A 391 -1.60 -10.72 -23.51
C GLY A 391 -2.84 -9.96 -23.98
N ASP A 392 -4.02 -10.55 -23.73
CA ASP A 392 -5.30 -9.98 -24.15
C ASP A 392 -5.83 -8.88 -23.21
N VAL A 393 -5.08 -8.51 -22.16
CA VAL A 393 -5.46 -7.42 -21.27
C VAL A 393 -5.05 -6.08 -21.87
N ASP A 394 -6.03 -5.26 -22.23
CA ASP A 394 -5.78 -3.91 -22.71
C ASP A 394 -5.39 -2.99 -21.53
N VAL A 395 -4.23 -2.37 -21.65
CA VAL A 395 -3.64 -1.49 -20.63
C VAL A 395 -3.32 -0.14 -21.24
N ALA A 396 -3.99 0.91 -20.79
CA ALA A 396 -3.61 2.28 -21.10
C ALA A 396 -2.57 2.78 -20.08
N TYR A 397 -1.46 3.35 -20.59
CA TYR A 397 -0.38 3.87 -19.75
C TYR A 397 -0.06 5.31 -20.11
N SER A 398 -0.10 6.17 -19.11
CA SER A 398 0.25 7.58 -19.20
C SER A 398 1.40 7.91 -18.25
N VAL A 399 2.34 8.74 -18.69
CA VAL A 399 3.47 9.19 -17.88
C VAL A 399 3.74 10.67 -18.10
N SER A 400 4.04 11.39 -17.02
CA SER A 400 4.54 12.76 -17.04
C SER A 400 5.78 12.83 -16.15
N THR A 401 6.93 13.12 -16.74
CA THR A 401 8.24 13.05 -16.05
C THR A 401 8.78 14.43 -15.65
N GLY A 402 8.03 15.50 -15.88
CA GLY A 402 8.55 16.87 -15.75
C GLY A 402 9.44 17.23 -16.95
N ARG A 403 9.66 18.52 -17.16
CA ARG A 403 10.73 18.96 -18.07
C ARG A 403 12.03 18.88 -17.28
N GLY A 404 13.00 18.08 -17.78
CA GLY A 404 14.39 18.20 -17.39
C GLY A 404 14.97 19.55 -17.82
#